data_734d5373be67e07dec2f2115510f3ba2
#
_entry.id   734d5373be67e07dec2f2115510f3ba2
#
_cell.length_a   1.000
_cell.length_b   1.000
_cell.length_c   1.000
_cell.angle_alpha   90.00
_cell.angle_beta   90.00
_cell.angle_gamma   90.00
#
_symmetry.space_group_name_H-M   'P 1'
#
loop_
_entity.id
_entity.type
_entity.pdbx_description
1 polymer ?
#
loop_
_entity_poly.entity_id
_entity_poly.type
_entity_poly.pdbx_seq_one_letter_code
_entity_poly.pdbx_strand_id
1 'polypeptide(L)'
;MTYPRDIAYHEAGHAVVGWALGVPVVTCRVYYDDQKGWKGGTDADVAEVDRLELPERLAFFTAGYTAEQVFQCPIRHDRAADGNNAQIYLALMGQGIPEQDHPARIAEGEGIAREHLETHSGQ
;
A
#
# COMPACT_ATOMS: atom_id res chain seq x y z
N MET A 1 -5.66 19.10 5.15
CA MET A 1 -6.17 18.34 6.32
C MET A 1 -6.45 16.89 5.92
N THR A 2 -5.99 15.94 6.73
CA THR A 2 -6.20 14.52 6.48
C THR A 2 -7.36 14.03 7.32
N TYR A 3 -8.33 13.37 6.67
CA TYR A 3 -9.53 12.88 7.36
C TYR A 3 -9.34 11.40 7.74
N PRO A 4 -9.87 10.98 8.91
CA PRO A 4 -9.74 9.59 9.35
C PRO A 4 -10.34 8.59 8.36
N ARG A 5 -11.40 8.98 7.63
CA ARG A 5 -12.00 8.11 6.62
C ARG A 5 -11.01 7.78 5.50
N ASP A 6 -10.26 8.77 5.03
CA ASP A 6 -9.32 8.57 3.94
C ASP A 6 -8.15 7.70 4.40
N ILE A 7 -7.69 7.88 5.64
CA ILE A 7 -6.66 7.03 6.22
C ILE A 7 -7.18 5.60 6.38
N ALA A 8 -8.44 5.44 6.77
CA ALA A 8 -9.04 4.11 6.90
C ALA A 8 -9.06 3.38 5.56
N TYR A 9 -9.40 4.05 4.46
CA TYR A 9 -9.35 3.44 3.13
C TYR A 9 -7.92 3.06 2.75
N HIS A 10 -6.95 3.91 3.06
CA HIS A 10 -5.55 3.64 2.77
C HIS A 10 -5.08 2.37 3.49
N GLU A 11 -5.32 2.30 4.80
CA GLU A 11 -4.88 1.15 5.60
C GLU A 11 -5.67 -0.11 5.24
N ALA A 12 -6.97 0.03 5.00
CA ALA A 12 -7.79 -1.10 4.55
C ALA A 12 -7.32 -1.64 3.21
N GLY A 13 -6.81 -0.77 2.33
CA GLY A 13 -6.22 -1.19 1.06
C GLY A 13 -5.07 -2.15 1.26
N HIS A 14 -4.15 -1.83 2.16
CA HIS A 14 -3.05 -2.74 2.51
C HIS A 14 -3.58 -4.06 3.07
N ALA A 15 -4.60 -4.00 3.92
CA ALA A 15 -5.16 -5.20 4.53
C ALA A 15 -5.84 -6.11 3.50
N VAL A 16 -6.64 -5.55 2.61
CA VAL A 16 -7.35 -6.32 1.58
C VAL A 16 -6.38 -6.97 0.60
N VAL A 17 -5.42 -6.20 0.09
CA VAL A 17 -4.43 -6.73 -0.84
C VAL A 17 -3.55 -7.76 -0.13
N GLY A 18 -3.14 -7.50 1.09
CA GLY A 18 -2.39 -8.47 1.89
C GLY A 18 -3.14 -9.79 2.03
N TRP A 19 -4.42 -9.71 2.41
CA TRP A 19 -5.27 -10.90 2.52
C TRP A 19 -5.36 -11.65 1.18
N ALA A 20 -5.58 -10.93 0.08
CA ALA A 20 -5.72 -11.54 -1.23
C ALA A 20 -4.42 -12.24 -1.67
N LEU A 21 -3.26 -11.73 -1.24
CA LEU A 21 -1.96 -12.31 -1.57
C LEU A 21 -1.49 -13.35 -0.54
N GLY A 22 -2.31 -13.65 0.46
CA GLY A 22 -1.96 -14.63 1.48
C GLY A 22 -1.02 -14.13 2.55
N VAL A 23 -0.92 -12.82 2.72
CA VAL A 23 -0.08 -12.20 3.76
C VAL A 23 -0.91 -11.95 5.01
N PRO A 24 -0.56 -12.55 6.16
CA PRO A 24 -1.29 -12.26 7.39
C PRO A 24 -1.13 -10.79 7.80
N VAL A 25 -2.26 -10.10 8.01
CA VAL A 25 -2.28 -8.75 8.54
C VAL A 25 -2.63 -8.85 10.01
N VAL A 26 -1.72 -8.37 10.86
CA VAL A 26 -1.85 -8.49 12.32
C VAL A 26 -2.75 -7.40 12.86
N THR A 27 -2.51 -6.14 12.45
CA THR A 27 -3.31 -5.00 12.88
C THR A 27 -3.52 -4.04 11.71
N CYS A 28 -4.66 -3.36 11.77
CA CYS A 28 -4.98 -2.28 10.85
C CYS A 28 -5.69 -1.22 11.70
N ARG A 29 -5.12 -0.01 11.78
CA ARG A 29 -5.59 0.98 12.73
C ARG A 29 -5.57 2.39 12.18
N VAL A 30 -6.46 3.22 12.72
CA VAL A 30 -6.48 4.66 12.52
C VAL A 30 -6.47 5.28 13.92
N TYR A 31 -5.62 6.25 14.16
CA TYR A 31 -5.50 6.87 15.47
C TYR A 31 -5.14 8.34 15.34
N TYR A 32 -5.34 9.08 16.43
CA TYR A 32 -5.05 10.51 16.48
C TYR A 32 -3.79 10.75 17.31
N ASP A 33 -2.85 11.50 16.72
CA ASP A 33 -1.62 11.95 17.39
C ASP A 33 -1.76 13.43 17.69
N ASP A 34 -1.54 13.83 18.93
CA ASP A 34 -1.74 15.21 19.36
C ASP A 34 -0.86 16.21 18.62
N GLN A 35 0.30 15.78 18.13
CA GLN A 35 1.24 16.66 17.45
C GLN A 35 1.10 16.57 15.93
N LYS A 36 0.75 15.39 15.38
CA LYS A 36 0.79 15.14 13.95
C LYS A 36 -0.59 14.97 13.32
N GLY A 37 -1.66 14.92 14.11
CA GLY A 37 -3.01 14.71 13.64
C GLY A 37 -3.34 13.24 13.41
N TRP A 38 -4.26 12.98 12.51
CA TRP A 38 -4.71 11.62 12.21
C TRP A 38 -3.62 10.81 11.51
N LYS A 39 -3.44 9.58 11.96
CA LYS A 39 -2.45 8.63 11.45
C LYS A 39 -3.07 7.27 11.23
N GLY A 40 -2.43 6.46 10.42
CA GLY A 40 -2.83 5.09 10.21
C GLY A 40 -1.64 4.15 10.18
N GLY A 41 -1.91 2.87 10.36
CA GLY A 41 -0.89 1.85 10.27
C GLY A 41 -1.48 0.49 9.97
N THR A 42 -0.78 -0.28 9.17
CA THR A 42 -1.12 -1.67 8.89
C THR A 42 0.14 -2.50 9.14
N ASP A 43 0.05 -3.40 10.10
CA ASP A 43 1.16 -4.29 10.44
C ASP A 43 0.92 -5.66 9.83
N ALA A 44 1.85 -6.11 9.01
CA ALA A 44 1.81 -7.41 8.38
C ALA A 44 3.05 -8.22 8.76
N ASP A 45 2.99 -9.53 8.56
CA ASP A 45 4.14 -10.40 8.77
C ASP A 45 5.19 -10.10 7.71
N VAL A 46 6.32 -9.53 8.14
CA VAL A 46 7.40 -9.10 7.23
C VAL A 46 7.96 -10.29 6.46
N ALA A 47 8.13 -11.44 7.11
CA ALA A 47 8.66 -12.62 6.45
C ALA A 47 7.75 -13.09 5.32
N GLU A 48 6.44 -13.00 5.51
CA GLU A 48 5.47 -13.38 4.47
C GLU A 48 5.47 -12.38 3.32
N VAL A 49 5.62 -11.08 3.62
CA VAL A 49 5.74 -10.06 2.56
C VAL A 49 7.00 -10.32 1.74
N ASP A 50 8.11 -10.65 2.40
CA ASP A 50 9.38 -10.89 1.72
C ASP A 50 9.36 -12.14 0.83
N ARG A 51 8.42 -13.06 1.05
CA ARG A 51 8.26 -14.24 0.21
C ARG A 51 7.51 -13.99 -1.07
N LEU A 52 6.81 -12.86 -1.17
CA LEU A 52 6.06 -12.53 -2.38
C LEU A 52 7.02 -12.27 -3.55
N GLU A 53 6.57 -12.61 -4.75
CA GLU A 53 7.26 -12.19 -5.96
C GLU A 53 7.26 -10.67 -6.02
N LEU A 54 8.24 -10.09 -6.72
CA LEU A 54 8.40 -8.63 -6.74
C LEU A 54 7.11 -7.89 -7.13
N PRO A 55 6.40 -8.26 -8.22
CA PRO A 55 5.18 -7.54 -8.58
C PRO A 55 4.13 -7.55 -7.46
N GLU A 56 3.96 -8.69 -6.79
CA GLU A 56 2.99 -8.81 -5.71
C GLU A 56 3.44 -8.03 -4.47
N ARG A 57 4.73 -8.03 -4.19
CA ARG A 57 5.27 -7.25 -3.08
C ARG A 57 5.03 -5.76 -3.31
N LEU A 58 5.25 -5.30 -4.54
CA LEU A 58 4.97 -3.91 -4.91
C LEU A 58 3.47 -3.62 -4.83
N ALA A 59 2.61 -4.59 -5.20
CA ALA A 59 1.17 -4.44 -5.06
C ALA A 59 0.79 -4.18 -3.60
N PHE A 60 1.38 -4.94 -2.66
CA PHE A 60 1.11 -4.75 -1.24
C PHE A 60 1.55 -3.36 -0.78
N PHE A 61 2.76 -2.93 -1.16
CA PHE A 61 3.28 -1.63 -0.72
C PHE A 61 2.51 -0.45 -1.32
N THR A 62 1.98 -0.59 -2.54
CA THR A 62 1.24 0.50 -3.20
C THR A 62 -0.25 0.47 -2.89
N ALA A 63 -0.73 -0.54 -2.16
CA ALA A 63 -2.15 -0.81 -1.99
C ALA A 63 -2.91 0.34 -1.31
N GLY A 64 -2.26 1.03 -0.36
CA GLY A 64 -2.90 2.15 0.33
C GLY A 64 -3.20 3.31 -0.61
N TYR A 65 -2.21 3.71 -1.38
CA TYR A 65 -2.37 4.78 -2.37
C TYR A 65 -3.39 4.37 -3.44
N THR A 66 -3.31 3.13 -3.90
CA THR A 66 -4.24 2.62 -4.91
C THR A 66 -5.67 2.59 -4.38
N ALA A 67 -5.86 2.23 -3.11
CA ALA A 67 -7.19 2.24 -2.50
C ALA A 67 -7.78 3.65 -2.46
N GLU A 68 -6.96 4.65 -2.15
CA GLU A 68 -7.43 6.03 -2.19
C GLU A 68 -7.95 6.41 -3.58
N GLN A 69 -7.28 5.95 -4.63
CA GLN A 69 -7.71 6.20 -6.01
C GLN A 69 -8.99 5.44 -6.34
N VAL A 70 -9.05 4.15 -6.00
CA VAL A 70 -10.22 3.30 -6.33
C VAL A 70 -11.48 3.81 -5.64
N PHE A 71 -11.37 4.25 -4.40
CA PHE A 71 -12.51 4.72 -3.62
C PHE A 71 -12.70 6.23 -3.71
N GLN A 72 -11.98 6.88 -4.62
CA GLN A 72 -12.11 8.31 -4.94
C GLN A 72 -11.94 9.21 -3.71
N CYS A 73 -11.02 8.83 -2.85
CA CYS A 73 -10.64 9.67 -1.73
C CYS A 73 -9.84 10.86 -2.24
N PRO A 74 -10.02 12.05 -1.67
CA PRO A 74 -9.16 13.17 -2.02
C PRO A 74 -7.72 12.83 -1.68
N ILE A 75 -6.81 12.99 -2.65
CA ILE A 75 -5.40 12.70 -2.44
C ILE A 75 -4.83 13.80 -1.55
N ARG A 76 -4.38 13.42 -0.34
CA ARG A 76 -3.87 14.35 0.67
C ARG A 76 -2.38 14.47 0.63
N HIS A 77 -1.73 13.47 0.09
CA HIS A 77 -0.29 13.46 -0.10
C HIS A 77 -0.04 12.70 -1.39
N ASP A 78 1.00 13.10 -2.11
CA ASP A 78 1.36 12.39 -3.32
C ASP A 78 2.12 11.10 -2.97
N ARG A 79 2.41 10.31 -4.00
CA ARG A 79 3.13 9.06 -3.78
C ARG A 79 4.49 9.28 -3.11
N ALA A 80 5.15 10.40 -3.39
CA ALA A 80 6.46 10.69 -2.84
C ALA A 80 6.42 10.87 -1.33
N ALA A 81 5.27 11.25 -0.77
CA ALA A 81 5.09 11.42 0.66
C ALA A 81 4.62 10.13 1.36
N ASP A 82 4.32 9.08 0.60
CA ASP A 82 3.90 7.80 1.16
C ASP A 82 5.08 7.15 1.90
N GLY A 83 4.85 6.71 3.14
CA GLY A 83 5.86 6.05 3.94
C GLY A 83 6.36 4.74 3.35
N ASN A 84 5.63 4.15 2.40
CA ASN A 84 6.03 2.91 1.74
C ASN A 84 7.05 3.11 0.62
N ASN A 85 7.34 4.37 0.24
CA ASN A 85 8.30 4.61 -0.85
C ASN A 85 9.68 4.04 -0.57
N ALA A 86 10.15 4.12 0.67
CA ALA A 86 11.45 3.56 1.02
C ALA A 86 11.47 2.04 0.84
N GLN A 87 10.40 1.38 1.21
CA GLN A 87 10.27 -0.07 1.07
C GLN A 87 10.20 -0.49 -0.39
N ILE A 88 9.48 0.28 -1.21
CA ILE A 88 9.39 0.06 -2.65
C ILE A 88 10.78 0.19 -3.28
N TYR A 89 11.49 1.25 -2.96
CA TYR A 89 12.83 1.50 -3.50
C TYR A 89 13.79 0.37 -3.11
N LEU A 90 13.78 -0.03 -1.84
CA LEU A 90 14.65 -1.10 -1.36
C LEU A 90 14.33 -2.44 -2.04
N ALA A 91 13.06 -2.74 -2.26
CA ALA A 91 12.66 -3.97 -2.94
C ALA A 91 13.18 -4.00 -4.37
N LEU A 92 13.04 -2.89 -5.09
CA LEU A 92 13.49 -2.79 -6.47
C LEU A 92 15.02 -2.87 -6.58
N MET A 93 15.73 -2.13 -5.75
CA MET A 93 17.19 -2.15 -5.75
C MET A 93 17.73 -3.51 -5.32
N GLY A 94 17.08 -4.16 -4.38
CA GLY A 94 17.46 -5.50 -3.93
C GLY A 94 17.36 -6.57 -5.00
N GLN A 95 16.52 -6.34 -6.01
CA GLN A 95 16.37 -7.23 -7.16
C GLN A 95 17.23 -6.82 -8.35
N GLY A 96 18.03 -5.76 -8.20
CA GLY A 96 18.91 -5.29 -9.26
C GLY A 96 18.18 -4.58 -10.39
N ILE A 97 16.99 -4.03 -10.13
CA ILE A 97 16.21 -3.32 -11.15
C ILE A 97 16.79 -1.92 -11.33
N PRO A 98 17.18 -1.53 -12.55
CA PRO A 98 17.69 -0.16 -12.81
C PRO A 98 16.63 0.89 -12.46
N GLU A 99 17.06 2.05 -11.97
CA GLU A 99 16.13 3.10 -11.57
C GLU A 99 15.20 3.54 -12.70
N GLN A 100 15.70 3.54 -13.92
CA GLN A 100 14.89 3.93 -15.09
C GLN A 100 13.69 3.00 -15.31
N ASP A 101 13.75 1.76 -14.79
CA ASP A 101 12.67 0.79 -14.92
C ASP A 101 11.71 0.79 -13.71
N HIS A 102 12.03 1.56 -12.67
CA HIS A 102 11.20 1.60 -11.45
C HIS A 102 9.76 2.03 -11.73
N PRO A 103 9.49 3.10 -12.51
CA PRO A 103 8.10 3.50 -12.74
C PRO A 103 7.24 2.41 -13.36
N ALA A 104 7.79 1.66 -14.32
CA ALA A 104 7.05 0.58 -14.97
C ALA A 104 6.77 -0.57 -14.00
N ARG A 105 7.73 -0.89 -13.14
CA ARG A 105 7.55 -1.95 -12.15
C ARG A 105 6.54 -1.56 -11.09
N ILE A 106 6.57 -0.31 -10.66
CA ILE A 106 5.60 0.21 -9.69
C ILE A 106 4.20 0.19 -10.29
N ALA A 107 4.06 0.60 -11.55
CA ALA A 107 2.76 0.58 -12.24
C ALA A 107 2.20 -0.83 -12.35
N GLU A 108 3.06 -1.83 -12.58
CA GLU A 108 2.64 -3.23 -12.62
C GLU A 108 2.08 -3.65 -11.25
N GLY A 109 2.77 -3.31 -10.17
CA GLY A 109 2.28 -3.60 -8.82
C GLY A 109 0.96 -2.90 -8.51
N GLU A 110 0.84 -1.63 -8.90
CA GLU A 110 -0.40 -0.88 -8.71
C GLU A 110 -1.56 -1.52 -9.47
N GLY A 111 -1.31 -2.06 -10.67
CA GLY A 111 -2.32 -2.76 -11.45
C GLY A 111 -2.84 -4.00 -10.73
N ILE A 112 -1.94 -4.76 -10.12
CA ILE A 112 -2.31 -5.95 -9.34
C ILE A 112 -3.13 -5.53 -8.11
N ALA A 113 -2.69 -4.49 -7.40
CA ALA A 113 -3.41 -3.99 -6.24
C ALA A 113 -4.81 -3.52 -6.62
N ARG A 114 -4.92 -2.77 -7.72
CA ARG A 114 -6.21 -2.27 -8.21
C ARG A 114 -7.17 -3.41 -8.53
N GLU A 115 -6.67 -4.44 -9.19
CA GLU A 115 -7.49 -5.60 -9.54
C GLU A 115 -8.07 -6.27 -8.29
N HIS A 116 -7.25 -6.48 -7.26
CA HIS A 116 -7.72 -7.07 -6.01
C HIS A 116 -8.72 -6.17 -5.29
N LEU A 117 -8.46 -4.86 -5.26
CA LEU A 117 -9.34 -3.91 -4.59
C LEU A 117 -10.70 -3.82 -5.28
N GLU A 118 -10.72 -3.78 -6.61
CA GLU A 118 -11.97 -3.74 -7.37
C GLU A 118 -12.75 -5.04 -7.23
N THR A 119 -12.08 -6.18 -7.21
CA THR A 119 -12.72 -7.48 -7.04
C THR A 119 -13.40 -7.60 -5.68
N HIS A 120 -12.81 -7.05 -4.63
CA HIS A 120 -13.31 -7.21 -3.27
C HIS A 120 -14.03 -5.98 -2.72
N SER A 121 -14.22 -4.95 -3.54
CA SER A 121 -14.79 -3.67 -3.07
C SER A 121 -16.24 -3.77 -2.59
N GLY A 122 -16.97 -4.79 -2.99
CA GLY A 122 -18.36 -4.99 -2.59
C GLY A 122 -18.55 -5.88 -1.37
N GLN A 123 -17.49 -6.25 -0.69
CA GLN A 123 -17.54 -7.23 0.40
C GLN A 123 -17.35 -6.61 1.79
#